data_afa81f79c13fdfa8ecee973d664bfdce
#
_entry.id   afa81f79c13fdfa8ecee973d664bfdce
#
_cell.length_a   1.000
_cell.length_b   1.000
_cell.length_c   1.000
_cell.angle_alpha   90.00
_cell.angle_beta   90.00
_cell.angle_gamma   90.00
#
_symmetry.space_group_name_H-M   'P 1'
#
loop_
_entity.id
_entity.type
_entity.pdbx_description
1 polymer ?
#
loop_
_entity_poly.entity_id
_entity_poly.type
_entity_poly.pdbx_seq_one_letter_code
_entity_poly.pdbx_strand_id
1 'polypeptide(L)'
;MNTSGDRLKALLREVHLSASDFAKNRGVTPQHVNNWFKRGVPMGRLNEIAELLCVSSRWLSDGRGPKHPPANYLLEAPTARIAPAREDIGKYLTGPACRPENNDVEIPLHPTFTSTERIRVTQHTLQTLNVKPDRAVGAYMVDNSMIDIIQQGATLAIDRGRTQIIDGEIYAVEHDGMLRIKYLYNRPGGGLRMRSHNAGEHPDEYLTYDERFEQNFQIVGWVFWWSTLNNRRPPVPLDDHLLGWEGAEPEPEVGN
;
A
#
# COMPACT_ATOMS: atom_id res chain seq x y z
N MET A 1 6.23 -6.63 -40.92
CA MET A 1 5.84 -7.60 -39.87
C MET A 1 6.28 -7.04 -38.53
N ASN A 2 5.35 -6.72 -37.64
CA ASN A 2 5.73 -6.16 -36.34
C ASN A 2 6.12 -7.32 -35.40
N THR A 3 7.41 -7.49 -35.19
CA THR A 3 7.95 -8.43 -34.20
C THR A 3 7.73 -7.92 -32.78
N SER A 4 7.89 -8.77 -31.76
CA SER A 4 7.89 -8.32 -30.35
C SER A 4 8.98 -7.28 -30.08
N GLY A 5 10.08 -7.32 -30.82
CA GLY A 5 11.14 -6.33 -30.72
C GLY A 5 10.75 -4.95 -31.28
N ASP A 6 10.00 -4.92 -32.39
CA ASP A 6 9.49 -3.67 -32.96
C ASP A 6 8.49 -3.02 -32.01
N ARG A 7 7.61 -3.83 -31.39
CA ARG A 7 6.64 -3.34 -30.39
C ARG A 7 7.33 -2.82 -29.14
N LEU A 8 8.36 -3.52 -28.65
CA LEU A 8 9.17 -3.02 -27.53
C LEU A 8 9.82 -1.69 -27.86
N LYS A 9 10.41 -1.57 -29.07
CA LYS A 9 11.05 -0.33 -29.50
C LYS A 9 10.07 0.84 -29.59
N ALA A 10 8.84 0.58 -30.05
CA ALA A 10 7.78 1.59 -30.11
C ALA A 10 7.34 2.02 -28.68
N LEU A 11 7.17 1.07 -27.77
CA LEU A 11 6.82 1.35 -26.37
C LEU A 11 7.87 2.21 -25.67
N LEU A 12 9.16 1.87 -25.82
CA LEU A 12 10.23 2.67 -25.19
C LEU A 12 10.25 4.10 -25.70
N ARG A 13 9.90 4.33 -26.98
CA ARG A 13 9.74 5.68 -27.51
C ARG A 13 8.56 6.43 -26.91
N GLU A 14 7.42 5.76 -26.73
CA GLU A 14 6.24 6.35 -26.13
C GLU A 14 6.47 6.81 -24.67
N VAL A 15 7.23 6.03 -23.92
CA VAL A 15 7.57 6.37 -22.52
C VAL A 15 8.88 7.20 -22.41
N HIS A 16 9.40 7.70 -23.53
CA HIS A 16 10.63 8.49 -23.60
C HIS A 16 11.85 7.84 -22.91
N LEU A 17 11.92 6.51 -22.92
CA LEU A 17 13.00 5.75 -22.29
C LEU A 17 14.04 5.32 -23.33
N SER A 18 15.32 5.62 -23.10
CA SER A 18 16.39 5.17 -23.98
C SER A 18 16.67 3.65 -23.83
N ALA A 19 17.20 3.02 -24.87
CA ALA A 19 17.61 1.61 -24.80
C ALA A 19 18.68 1.36 -23.73
N SER A 20 19.52 2.35 -23.45
CA SER A 20 20.57 2.29 -22.44
C SER A 20 20.00 2.34 -21.02
N ASP A 21 19.05 3.23 -20.76
CA ASP A 21 18.39 3.35 -19.45
C ASP A 21 17.52 2.14 -19.16
N PHE A 22 16.81 1.65 -20.17
CA PHE A 22 16.05 0.41 -20.07
C PHE A 22 16.97 -0.79 -19.76
N ALA A 23 18.12 -0.90 -20.43
CA ALA A 23 19.10 -1.95 -20.19
C ALA A 23 19.64 -1.90 -18.75
N LYS A 24 19.99 -0.69 -18.27
CA LYS A 24 20.46 -0.45 -16.90
C LYS A 24 19.41 -0.89 -15.87
N ASN A 25 18.16 -0.52 -16.09
CA ASN A 25 17.03 -0.91 -15.20
C ASN A 25 16.82 -2.43 -15.16
N ARG A 26 17.06 -3.13 -16.28
CA ARG A 26 16.88 -4.59 -16.39
C ARG A 26 18.13 -5.41 -16.06
N GLY A 27 19.23 -4.79 -15.67
CA GLY A 27 20.49 -5.46 -15.38
C GLY A 27 21.09 -6.18 -16.61
N VAL A 28 20.83 -5.65 -17.81
CA VAL A 28 21.35 -6.19 -19.08
C VAL A 28 22.19 -5.15 -19.81
N THR A 29 22.97 -5.56 -20.80
CA THR A 29 23.73 -4.61 -21.61
C THR A 29 22.84 -3.95 -22.69
N PRO A 30 23.13 -2.71 -23.11
CA PRO A 30 22.42 -2.06 -24.22
C PRO A 30 22.45 -2.88 -25.51
N GLN A 31 23.50 -3.68 -25.70
CA GLN A 31 23.62 -4.58 -26.85
C GLN A 31 22.57 -5.69 -26.81
N HIS A 32 22.22 -6.22 -25.64
CA HIS A 32 21.13 -7.19 -25.49
C HIS A 32 19.79 -6.59 -25.91
N VAL A 33 19.50 -5.36 -25.48
CA VAL A 33 18.26 -4.66 -25.85
C VAL A 33 18.21 -4.40 -27.36
N ASN A 34 19.31 -4.00 -27.98
CA ASN A 34 19.39 -3.82 -29.42
C ASN A 34 19.20 -5.14 -30.19
N ASN A 35 19.67 -6.27 -29.63
CA ASN A 35 19.42 -7.58 -30.19
C ASN A 35 17.93 -7.97 -30.08
N TRP A 36 17.27 -7.59 -28.97
CA TRP A 36 15.83 -7.82 -28.82
C TRP A 36 15.02 -7.01 -29.84
N PHE A 37 15.42 -5.80 -30.17
CA PHE A 37 14.77 -5.02 -31.24
C PHE A 37 14.85 -5.72 -32.60
N LYS A 38 15.94 -6.42 -32.89
CA LYS A 38 16.16 -7.08 -34.19
C LYS A 38 15.57 -8.49 -34.26
N ARG A 39 15.68 -9.26 -33.18
CA ARG A 39 15.34 -10.69 -33.15
C ARG A 39 14.05 -10.99 -32.39
N GLY A 40 13.47 -10.03 -31.71
CA GLY A 40 12.35 -10.19 -30.78
C GLY A 40 12.80 -10.36 -29.33
N VAL A 41 11.85 -10.13 -28.44
CA VAL A 41 12.04 -10.29 -26.98
C VAL A 41 12.06 -11.77 -26.64
N PRO A 42 13.04 -12.28 -25.85
CA PRO A 42 13.05 -13.67 -25.41
C PRO A 42 11.80 -14.01 -24.60
N MET A 43 11.22 -15.20 -24.82
CA MET A 43 10.01 -15.65 -24.13
C MET A 43 10.11 -15.58 -22.60
N GLY A 44 11.26 -15.93 -22.03
CA GLY A 44 11.49 -15.88 -20.58
C GLY A 44 11.52 -14.47 -19.98
N ARG A 45 11.64 -13.41 -20.80
CA ARG A 45 11.65 -12.00 -20.37
C ARG A 45 10.38 -11.25 -20.76
N LEU A 46 9.52 -11.89 -21.53
CA LEU A 46 8.40 -11.22 -22.17
C LEU A 46 7.35 -10.75 -21.15
N ASN A 47 7.03 -11.58 -20.16
CA ASN A 47 6.09 -11.23 -19.09
C ASN A 47 6.63 -10.10 -18.21
N GLU A 48 7.88 -10.21 -17.78
CA GLU A 48 8.55 -9.20 -16.96
C GLU A 48 8.60 -7.82 -17.63
N ILE A 49 8.84 -7.79 -18.95
CA ILE A 49 8.87 -6.54 -19.72
C ILE A 49 7.45 -6.00 -19.95
N ALA A 50 6.47 -6.88 -20.17
CA ALA A 50 5.08 -6.50 -20.35
C ALA A 50 4.49 -5.87 -19.08
N GLU A 51 4.76 -6.45 -17.91
CA GLU A 51 4.38 -5.91 -16.60
C GLU A 51 5.01 -4.55 -16.35
N LEU A 52 6.31 -4.40 -16.58
CA LEU A 52 7.03 -3.13 -16.40
C LEU A 52 6.44 -2.00 -17.25
N LEU A 53 6.06 -2.30 -18.49
CA LEU A 53 5.52 -1.30 -19.42
C LEU A 53 3.98 -1.22 -19.39
N CYS A 54 3.33 -1.90 -18.43
CA CYS A 54 1.88 -1.94 -18.25
C CYS A 54 1.13 -2.32 -19.54
N VAL A 55 1.66 -3.31 -20.29
CA VAL A 55 1.06 -3.82 -21.52
C VAL A 55 0.75 -5.31 -21.41
N SER A 56 -0.17 -5.79 -22.25
CA SER A 56 -0.46 -7.22 -22.33
C SER A 56 0.74 -7.99 -22.90
N SER A 57 1.18 -9.07 -22.20
CA SER A 57 2.26 -9.93 -22.68
C SER A 57 1.91 -10.58 -24.02
N ARG A 58 0.64 -10.90 -24.24
CA ARG A 58 0.14 -11.43 -25.52
C ARG A 58 0.22 -10.39 -26.64
N TRP A 59 -0.12 -9.13 -26.32
CA TRP A 59 0.04 -8.06 -27.30
C TRP A 59 1.52 -7.79 -27.59
N LEU A 60 2.37 -7.80 -26.57
CA LEU A 60 3.82 -7.62 -26.76
C LEU A 60 4.43 -8.78 -27.58
N SER A 61 3.99 -10.04 -27.36
CA SER A 61 4.44 -11.23 -28.10
C SER A 61 3.98 -11.25 -29.56
N ASP A 62 2.67 -11.17 -29.76
CA ASP A 62 2.05 -11.51 -31.04
C ASP A 62 1.33 -10.32 -31.71
N GLY A 63 1.16 -9.23 -30.99
CA GLY A 63 0.37 -8.08 -31.44
C GLY A 63 -1.15 -8.32 -31.41
N ARG A 64 -1.61 -9.38 -30.73
CA ARG A 64 -3.02 -9.74 -30.63
C ARG A 64 -3.62 -9.27 -29.31
N GLY A 65 -4.86 -8.77 -29.38
CA GLY A 65 -5.59 -8.27 -28.21
C GLY A 65 -5.31 -6.80 -27.89
N PRO A 66 -5.91 -6.26 -26.81
CA PRO A 66 -5.70 -4.89 -26.41
C PRO A 66 -4.26 -4.69 -25.92
N LYS A 67 -3.68 -3.54 -26.26
CA LYS A 67 -2.33 -3.15 -25.85
C LYS A 67 -2.23 -3.04 -24.33
N HIS A 68 -3.18 -2.35 -23.71
CA HIS A 68 -3.32 -2.22 -22.27
C HIS A 68 -4.45 -3.13 -21.80
N PRO A 69 -4.22 -4.01 -20.81
CA PRO A 69 -5.31 -4.77 -20.21
C PRO A 69 -6.32 -3.80 -19.57
N PRO A 70 -7.64 -4.04 -19.69
CA PRO A 70 -8.63 -3.25 -18.98
C PRO A 70 -8.36 -3.33 -17.48
N ALA A 71 -8.69 -2.26 -16.74
CA ALA A 71 -8.35 -2.10 -15.32
C ALA A 71 -8.79 -3.26 -14.40
N ASN A 72 -9.75 -4.05 -14.81
CA ASN A 72 -10.23 -5.25 -14.10
C ASN A 72 -9.31 -6.48 -14.25
N TYR A 73 -8.31 -6.43 -15.13
CA TYR A 73 -7.40 -7.59 -15.33
C TYR A 73 -6.40 -7.79 -14.18
N LEU A 74 -6.28 -6.82 -13.27
CA LEU A 74 -5.41 -6.94 -12.10
C LEU A 74 -6.03 -7.78 -10.96
N LEU A 75 -7.27 -8.25 -11.13
CA LEU A 75 -8.00 -9.07 -10.14
C LEU A 75 -8.17 -10.54 -10.55
N GLU A 76 -7.74 -10.94 -11.74
CA GLU A 76 -7.81 -12.34 -12.17
C GLU A 76 -6.41 -12.96 -12.17
N ALA A 77 -6.10 -13.70 -11.12
CA ALA A 77 -5.05 -14.71 -11.14
C ALA A 77 -5.28 -15.65 -12.35
N PRO A 78 -4.22 -16.22 -12.98
CA PRO A 78 -4.39 -17.09 -14.13
C PRO A 78 -5.23 -18.32 -13.74
N THR A 79 -6.52 -18.28 -14.06
CA THR A 79 -7.34 -19.47 -14.02
C THR A 79 -6.83 -20.41 -15.13
N ALA A 80 -6.11 -21.44 -14.72
CA ALA A 80 -5.87 -22.59 -15.56
C ALA A 80 -7.21 -23.01 -16.17
N ARG A 81 -7.25 -23.16 -17.51
CA ARG A 81 -8.41 -23.69 -18.22
C ARG A 81 -8.71 -25.08 -17.66
N ILE A 82 -9.66 -25.17 -16.77
CA ILE A 82 -10.28 -26.42 -16.38
C ILE A 82 -11.38 -26.66 -17.40
N ALA A 83 -11.21 -27.75 -18.22
CA ALA A 83 -12.28 -28.28 -19.03
C ALA A 83 -13.48 -28.59 -18.12
N PRO A 84 -14.73 -28.49 -18.61
CA PRO A 84 -15.89 -28.74 -17.78
C PRO A 84 -16.00 -30.25 -17.47
N ALA A 85 -15.34 -30.69 -16.42
CA ALA A 85 -15.70 -31.90 -15.75
C ALA A 85 -16.89 -31.58 -14.83
N ARG A 86 -18.03 -32.15 -15.15
CA ARG A 86 -19.19 -32.20 -14.25
C ARG A 86 -18.83 -33.09 -13.05
N GLU A 87 -18.02 -32.56 -12.14
CA GLU A 87 -17.77 -33.19 -10.85
C GLU A 87 -18.02 -32.16 -9.77
N ASP A 88 -19.00 -32.49 -9.00
CA ASP A 88 -19.40 -32.04 -7.66
C ASP A 88 -18.61 -30.85 -7.09
N ILE A 89 -19.07 -29.64 -7.40
CA ILE A 89 -18.58 -28.37 -6.83
C ILE A 89 -18.61 -28.41 -5.28
N GLY A 90 -19.49 -29.22 -4.71
CA GLY A 90 -19.60 -29.43 -3.25
C GLY A 90 -18.32 -29.95 -2.61
N LYS A 91 -17.52 -30.73 -3.35
CA LYS A 91 -16.29 -31.34 -2.82
C LYS A 91 -15.11 -30.35 -2.74
N TYR A 92 -15.15 -29.27 -3.53
CA TYR A 92 -14.16 -28.20 -3.50
C TYR A 92 -14.53 -27.06 -2.54
N LEU A 93 -15.81 -27.01 -2.13
CA LEU A 93 -16.28 -26.08 -1.11
C LEU A 93 -16.07 -26.61 0.32
N THR A 94 -15.71 -27.89 0.48
CA THR A 94 -15.44 -28.53 1.79
C THR A 94 -13.95 -28.82 2.02
N GLY A 95 -13.05 -28.38 1.15
CA GLY A 95 -11.65 -28.24 1.52
C GLY A 95 -11.55 -27.36 2.76
N PRO A 96 -10.55 -27.55 3.66
CA PRO A 96 -10.35 -26.61 4.73
C PRO A 96 -10.31 -25.24 4.07
N ALA A 97 -11.37 -24.46 4.29
CA ALA A 97 -11.42 -23.11 3.79
C ALA A 97 -10.08 -22.51 4.18
N CYS A 98 -9.26 -22.09 3.20
CA CYS A 98 -8.32 -21.03 3.44
C CYS A 98 -9.16 -19.79 3.81
N ARG A 99 -9.77 -19.84 4.98
CA ARG A 99 -9.95 -18.63 5.74
C ARG A 99 -8.50 -18.17 5.91
N PRO A 100 -8.11 -16.99 5.42
CA PRO A 100 -6.94 -16.35 5.98
C PRO A 100 -7.23 -16.44 7.47
N GLU A 101 -6.47 -17.26 8.20
CA GLU A 101 -6.54 -17.21 9.65
C GLU A 101 -6.40 -15.74 9.92
N ASN A 102 -7.45 -15.13 10.46
CA ASN A 102 -7.43 -13.73 10.90
C ASN A 102 -6.45 -13.71 12.09
N ASN A 103 -5.18 -13.89 11.77
CA ASN A 103 -4.08 -13.74 12.71
C ASN A 103 -3.82 -12.24 12.87
N ASP A 104 -4.91 -11.51 13.15
CA ASP A 104 -4.83 -10.12 13.53
C ASP A 104 -4.25 -10.05 14.94
N VAL A 105 -3.20 -9.28 15.07
CA VAL A 105 -2.59 -8.97 16.35
C VAL A 105 -3.20 -7.66 16.85
N GLU A 106 -3.77 -7.71 18.05
CA GLU A 106 -4.30 -6.53 18.72
C GLU A 106 -3.18 -5.81 19.47
N ILE A 107 -2.87 -4.58 19.06
CA ILE A 107 -1.87 -3.72 19.71
C ILE A 107 -2.56 -2.60 20.50
N PRO A 108 -2.07 -2.27 21.71
CA PRO A 108 -2.65 -1.23 22.55
C PRO A 108 -2.42 0.15 21.93
N LEU A 109 -3.29 1.11 22.26
CA LEU A 109 -3.05 2.52 21.94
C LEU A 109 -1.94 3.11 22.82
N HIS A 110 -1.28 4.13 22.27
CA HIS A 110 -0.31 4.93 23.03
C HIS A 110 -0.99 5.61 24.23
N PRO A 111 -0.31 5.73 25.38
CA PRO A 111 -0.90 6.29 26.62
C PRO A 111 -1.48 7.72 26.49
N THR A 112 -1.04 8.47 25.50
CA THR A 112 -1.64 9.80 25.19
C THR A 112 -3.14 9.69 24.85
N PHE A 113 -3.59 8.52 24.39
CA PHE A 113 -5.01 8.25 24.14
C PHE A 113 -5.60 7.54 25.37
N THR A 114 -6.59 8.15 26.02
CA THR A 114 -7.25 7.61 27.22
C THR A 114 -8.20 6.44 26.91
N SER A 115 -8.25 5.97 25.66
CA SER A 115 -9.09 4.87 25.23
C SER A 115 -8.43 3.50 25.54
N THR A 116 -9.26 2.53 25.94
CA THR A 116 -8.86 1.12 26.10
C THR A 116 -8.94 0.34 24.79
N GLU A 117 -9.28 1.00 23.70
CA GLU A 117 -9.33 0.40 22.36
C GLU A 117 -7.98 -0.17 21.95
N ARG A 118 -8.07 -1.19 21.11
CA ARG A 118 -6.91 -1.80 20.47
C ARG A 118 -7.06 -1.71 18.97
N ILE A 119 -5.97 -1.44 18.28
CA ILE A 119 -5.96 -1.51 16.82
C ILE A 119 -5.54 -2.91 16.37
N ARG A 120 -6.04 -3.32 15.20
CA ARG A 120 -5.73 -4.61 14.61
C ARG A 120 -4.76 -4.44 13.46
N VAL A 121 -3.67 -5.18 13.52
CA VAL A 121 -2.66 -5.27 12.46
C VAL A 121 -2.45 -6.73 12.14
N THR A 122 -2.37 -7.09 10.87
CA THR A 122 -2.18 -8.50 10.51
C THR A 122 -0.82 -9.00 10.95
N GLN A 123 -0.75 -10.24 11.41
CA GLN A 123 0.51 -10.89 11.78
C GLN A 123 1.51 -10.87 10.61
N HIS A 124 1.00 -11.01 9.38
CA HIS A 124 1.82 -10.93 8.18
C HIS A 124 2.54 -9.58 8.04
N THR A 125 1.86 -8.46 8.29
CA THR A 125 2.47 -7.12 8.27
C THR A 125 3.60 -7.01 9.29
N LEU A 126 3.37 -7.47 10.52
CA LEU A 126 4.40 -7.45 11.57
C LEU A 126 5.62 -8.30 11.20
N GLN A 127 5.40 -9.50 10.66
CA GLN A 127 6.46 -10.40 10.21
C GLN A 127 7.26 -9.82 9.04
N THR A 128 6.59 -9.30 8.01
CA THR A 128 7.23 -8.71 6.83
C THR A 128 8.14 -7.55 7.20
N LEU A 129 7.73 -6.72 8.16
CA LEU A 129 8.49 -5.55 8.62
C LEU A 129 9.41 -5.86 9.80
N ASN A 130 9.45 -7.13 10.26
CA ASN A 130 10.21 -7.57 11.42
C ASN A 130 9.93 -6.72 12.67
N VAL A 131 8.63 -6.45 12.91
CA VAL A 131 8.15 -5.72 14.09
C VAL A 131 7.66 -6.73 15.12
N LYS A 132 8.14 -6.61 16.36
CA LYS A 132 7.67 -7.45 17.46
C LYS A 132 6.34 -6.92 18.01
N PRO A 133 5.31 -7.77 18.19
CA PRO A 133 4.00 -7.33 18.71
C PRO A 133 4.06 -6.59 20.04
N ASP A 134 4.93 -7.00 20.95
CA ASP A 134 5.15 -6.39 22.27
C ASP A 134 5.73 -4.97 22.22
N ARG A 135 6.32 -4.58 21.08
CA ARG A 135 6.85 -3.24 20.82
C ARG A 135 5.94 -2.38 19.96
N ALA A 136 4.90 -2.98 19.40
CA ALA A 136 3.96 -2.24 18.57
C ALA A 136 2.94 -1.51 19.44
N VAL A 137 2.68 -0.24 19.10
CA VAL A 137 1.67 0.59 19.74
C VAL A 137 0.86 1.33 18.69
N GLY A 138 -0.44 1.49 18.95
CA GLY A 138 -1.38 2.17 18.07
C GLY A 138 -1.46 3.67 18.37
N ALA A 139 -1.87 4.44 17.37
CA ALA A 139 -2.21 5.85 17.52
C ALA A 139 -3.26 6.27 16.49
N TYR A 140 -3.79 7.47 16.66
CA TYR A 140 -4.62 8.13 15.65
C TYR A 140 -3.93 9.41 15.17
N MET A 141 -4.07 9.70 13.86
CA MET A 141 -3.63 10.98 13.31
C MET A 141 -4.62 12.07 13.71
N VAL A 142 -4.19 12.96 14.60
CA VAL A 142 -5.09 13.97 15.21
C VAL A 142 -5.20 15.26 14.40
N ASP A 143 -4.20 15.57 13.57
CA ASP A 143 -4.12 16.79 12.78
C ASP A 143 -3.98 16.52 11.28
N ASN A 144 -3.87 17.58 10.48
CA ASN A 144 -3.69 17.50 9.02
C ASN A 144 -2.23 17.68 8.59
N SER A 145 -1.27 17.60 9.52
CA SER A 145 0.15 17.85 9.21
C SER A 145 0.77 16.87 8.22
N MET A 146 0.19 15.67 8.08
CA MET A 146 0.64 14.62 7.16
C MET A 146 -0.37 14.33 6.04
N ILE A 147 -1.33 15.24 5.80
CA ILE A 147 -2.36 15.09 4.76
C ILE A 147 -1.72 14.77 3.41
N ASP A 148 -2.43 14.05 2.54
CA ASP A 148 -2.03 13.42 1.29
C ASP A 148 -1.28 12.09 1.48
N ILE A 149 -0.53 11.90 2.55
CA ILE A 149 0.09 10.61 2.91
C ILE A 149 -0.70 9.93 4.02
N ILE A 150 -0.95 10.64 5.12
CA ILE A 150 -1.71 10.15 6.26
C ILE A 150 -2.82 11.14 6.55
N GLN A 151 -4.06 10.74 6.30
CA GLN A 151 -5.23 11.59 6.52
C GLN A 151 -5.50 11.78 8.01
N GLN A 152 -6.07 12.93 8.38
CA GLN A 152 -6.61 13.13 9.72
C GLN A 152 -7.64 12.03 10.06
N GLY A 153 -7.56 11.48 11.25
CA GLY A 153 -8.39 10.34 11.70
C GLY A 153 -7.86 8.97 11.26
N ALA A 154 -6.75 8.90 10.52
CA ALA A 154 -6.11 7.63 10.18
C ALA A 154 -5.66 6.88 11.44
N THR A 155 -5.79 5.56 11.40
CA THR A 155 -5.23 4.66 12.41
C THR A 155 -3.78 4.36 12.07
N LEU A 156 -2.89 4.42 13.05
CA LEU A 156 -1.44 4.27 12.90
C LEU A 156 -0.92 3.10 13.74
N ALA A 157 0.13 2.45 13.27
CA ALA A 157 0.92 1.52 14.06
C ALA A 157 2.39 1.94 14.09
N ILE A 158 2.99 1.92 15.28
CA ILE A 158 4.30 2.47 15.62
C ILE A 158 5.15 1.38 16.23
N ASP A 159 6.38 1.19 15.76
CA ASP A 159 7.37 0.30 16.35
C ASP A 159 8.24 1.08 17.34
N ARG A 160 8.00 0.89 18.63
CA ARG A 160 8.77 1.49 19.73
C ARG A 160 10.21 0.96 19.83
N GLY A 161 10.51 -0.12 19.14
CA GLY A 161 11.87 -0.66 19.06
C GLY A 161 12.77 0.07 18.08
N ARG A 162 12.22 0.95 17.23
CA ARG A 162 12.95 1.69 16.20
C ARG A 162 12.87 3.20 16.46
N THR A 163 13.75 3.67 17.33
CA THR A 163 13.87 5.09 17.69
C THR A 163 15.09 5.77 17.08
N GLN A 164 15.97 5.00 16.43
CA GLN A 164 17.08 5.57 15.68
C GLN A 164 16.56 6.20 14.40
N ILE A 165 16.87 7.48 14.18
CA ILE A 165 16.39 8.25 13.05
C ILE A 165 17.08 7.79 11.76
N ILE A 166 16.28 7.43 10.78
CA ILE A 166 16.64 7.34 9.37
C ILE A 166 16.03 8.56 8.70
N ASP A 167 16.87 9.39 8.07
CA ASP A 167 16.44 10.65 7.50
C ASP A 167 15.34 10.47 6.45
N GLY A 168 14.25 11.21 6.63
CA GLY A 168 13.10 11.15 5.73
C GLY A 168 12.05 10.09 6.04
N GLU A 169 12.26 9.26 7.06
CA GLU A 169 11.26 8.32 7.55
C GLU A 169 10.27 8.99 8.51
N ILE A 170 9.09 8.38 8.64
CA ILE A 170 7.99 8.89 9.47
C ILE A 170 8.10 8.33 10.88
N TYR A 171 8.11 9.21 11.86
CA TYR A 171 8.15 8.85 13.28
C TYR A 171 6.99 9.46 14.04
N ALA A 172 6.56 8.75 15.07
CA ALA A 172 5.78 9.31 16.15
C ALA A 172 6.74 9.87 17.20
N VAL A 173 6.48 11.10 17.63
CA VAL A 173 7.27 11.80 18.65
C VAL A 173 6.35 12.35 19.72
N GLU A 174 6.77 12.31 20.97
CA GLU A 174 6.21 13.12 22.04
C GLU A 174 7.00 14.43 22.13
N HIS A 175 6.27 15.54 22.13
CA HIS A 175 6.83 16.88 22.24
C HIS A 175 5.90 17.71 23.11
N ASP A 176 6.39 18.15 24.26
CA ASP A 176 5.61 18.83 25.29
C ASP A 176 4.30 18.12 25.65
N GLY A 177 4.36 16.79 25.77
CA GLY A 177 3.21 15.95 26.13
C GLY A 177 2.21 15.69 24.99
N MET A 178 2.49 16.18 23.79
CA MET A 178 1.68 15.93 22.60
C MET A 178 2.32 14.87 21.71
N LEU A 179 1.52 13.91 21.26
CA LEU A 179 1.94 12.95 20.24
C LEU A 179 1.80 13.58 18.85
N ARG A 180 2.90 13.63 18.11
CA ARG A 180 2.98 14.23 16.78
C ARG A 180 3.58 13.23 15.78
N ILE A 181 3.15 13.29 14.54
CA ILE A 181 3.65 12.43 13.45
C ILE A 181 4.38 13.33 12.45
N LYS A 182 5.67 13.05 12.23
CA LYS A 182 6.55 13.90 11.41
C LYS A 182 7.59 13.07 10.67
N TYR A 183 8.08 13.59 9.55
CA TYR A 183 9.36 13.18 9.00
C TYR A 183 10.49 13.70 9.87
N LEU A 184 11.45 12.86 10.21
CA LEU A 184 12.61 13.25 11.00
C LEU A 184 13.88 13.25 10.15
N TYR A 185 14.75 14.22 10.43
CA TYR A 185 16.08 14.33 9.81
C TYR A 185 17.10 14.72 10.87
N ASN A 186 18.22 13.99 10.90
CA ASN A 186 19.34 14.34 11.75
C ASN A 186 20.02 15.64 11.28
N ARG A 187 20.51 16.43 12.23
CA ARG A 187 21.33 17.61 11.95
C ARG A 187 22.63 17.57 12.73
N PRO A 188 23.70 18.23 12.21
CA PRO A 188 24.94 18.36 12.94
C PRO A 188 24.75 18.89 14.36
N GLY A 189 25.59 18.45 15.29
CA GLY A 189 25.50 18.87 16.70
C GLY A 189 24.38 18.18 17.49
N GLY A 190 23.82 17.07 17.02
CA GLY A 190 22.73 16.35 17.69
C GLY A 190 21.36 17.02 17.51
N GLY A 191 21.27 18.04 16.65
CA GLY A 191 20.03 18.69 16.32
C GLY A 191 19.11 17.82 15.47
N LEU A 192 17.86 18.26 15.35
CA LEU A 192 16.79 17.59 14.65
C LEU A 192 16.02 18.56 13.77
N ARG A 193 15.59 18.11 12.61
CA ARG A 193 14.56 18.76 11.79
C ARG A 193 13.33 17.88 11.76
N MET A 194 12.21 18.44 12.13
CA MET A 194 10.88 17.83 11.99
C MET A 194 10.17 18.48 10.81
N ARG A 195 9.71 17.67 9.89
CA ARG A 195 9.00 18.13 8.70
C ARG A 195 7.61 17.51 8.65
N SER A 196 6.63 18.35 8.33
CA SER A 196 5.28 17.90 7.97
C SER A 196 5.17 17.63 6.48
N HIS A 197 4.26 16.74 6.05
CA HIS A 197 3.95 16.60 4.64
C HIS A 197 3.23 17.86 4.13
N ASN A 198 2.27 18.35 4.91
CA ASN A 198 1.58 19.63 4.69
C ASN A 198 2.46 20.81 5.16
N ALA A 199 3.57 21.04 4.46
CA ALA A 199 4.51 22.07 4.83
C ALA A 199 3.95 23.50 4.66
N GLY A 200 2.87 23.67 3.89
CA GLY A 200 2.22 24.97 3.70
C GLY A 200 1.54 25.49 4.98
N GLU A 201 0.89 24.61 5.73
CA GLU A 201 0.23 24.96 6.99
C GLU A 201 1.11 24.64 8.21
N HIS A 202 2.00 23.67 8.08
CA HIS A 202 2.87 23.19 9.15
C HIS A 202 4.34 23.29 8.73
N PRO A 203 4.98 24.45 8.90
CA PRO A 203 6.37 24.66 8.50
C PRO A 203 7.33 23.72 9.24
N ASP A 204 8.52 23.57 8.68
CA ASP A 204 9.59 22.79 9.29
C ASP A 204 9.99 23.35 10.65
N GLU A 205 10.16 22.47 11.61
CA GLU A 205 10.61 22.78 12.96
C GLU A 205 12.03 22.26 13.16
N TYR A 206 12.82 23.02 13.88
CA TYR A 206 14.22 22.69 14.14
C TYR A 206 14.44 22.69 15.64
N LEU A 207 15.03 21.63 16.15
CA LEU A 207 15.41 21.51 17.56
C LEU A 207 16.92 21.30 17.66
N THR A 208 17.57 22.06 18.52
CA THR A 208 18.93 21.78 18.97
C THR A 208 18.92 20.60 19.95
N TYR A 209 20.11 20.12 20.31
CA TYR A 209 20.22 19.07 21.34
C TYR A 209 19.62 19.50 22.67
N ASP A 210 19.89 20.74 23.11
CA ASP A 210 19.42 21.28 24.40
C ASP A 210 17.90 21.50 24.40
N GLU A 211 17.35 22.07 23.31
CA GLU A 211 15.90 22.27 23.15
C GLU A 211 15.12 20.95 23.18
N ARG A 212 15.67 19.87 22.66
CA ARG A 212 15.04 18.54 22.74
C ARG A 212 14.86 18.09 24.19
N PHE A 213 15.82 18.42 25.04
CA PHE A 213 15.75 18.09 26.46
C PHE A 213 14.80 19.03 27.22
N GLU A 214 14.88 20.32 26.97
CA GLU A 214 14.03 21.33 27.62
C GLU A 214 12.55 21.16 27.28
N GLN A 215 12.23 20.77 26.03
CA GLN A 215 10.86 20.58 25.54
C GLN A 215 10.37 19.13 25.68
N ASN A 216 10.99 18.31 26.52
CA ASN A 216 10.62 16.91 26.76
C ASN A 216 10.39 16.12 25.46
N PHE A 217 11.26 16.36 24.47
CA PHE A 217 11.14 15.69 23.17
C PHE A 217 11.60 14.24 23.25
N GLN A 218 10.74 13.31 22.85
CA GLN A 218 11.05 11.88 22.80
C GLN A 218 10.58 11.27 21.47
N ILE A 219 11.40 10.40 20.90
CA ILE A 219 10.99 9.59 19.74
C ILE A 219 10.29 8.35 20.28
N VAL A 220 8.99 8.26 20.04
CA VAL A 220 8.17 7.11 20.43
C VAL A 220 8.53 5.89 19.58
N GLY A 221 8.66 6.07 18.27
CA GLY A 221 9.06 5.01 17.36
C GLY A 221 8.77 5.32 15.90
N TRP A 222 9.14 4.38 15.06
CA TRP A 222 8.91 4.42 13.62
C TRP A 222 7.45 4.06 13.29
N VAL A 223 6.79 4.89 12.47
CA VAL A 223 5.43 4.63 11.98
C VAL A 223 5.53 3.67 10.79
N PHE A 224 5.19 2.41 11.00
CA PHE A 224 5.36 1.38 9.98
C PHE A 224 4.08 1.03 9.20
N TRP A 225 2.93 1.46 9.70
CA TRP A 225 1.65 1.16 9.06
C TRP A 225 0.61 2.22 9.39
N TRP A 226 -0.26 2.50 8.43
CA TRP A 226 -1.46 3.32 8.65
C TRP A 226 -2.60 2.88 7.76
N SER A 227 -3.82 3.18 8.17
CA SER A 227 -5.05 2.91 7.45
C SER A 227 -5.99 4.09 7.56
N THR A 228 -6.59 4.46 6.44
CA THR A 228 -7.53 5.57 6.36
C THR A 228 -8.84 5.07 5.78
N LEU A 229 -9.96 5.42 6.42
CA LEU A 229 -11.29 5.19 5.89
C LEU A 229 -11.70 6.38 5.02
N ASN A 230 -12.23 6.11 3.84
CA ASN A 230 -12.84 7.15 3.03
C ASN A 230 -14.23 7.49 3.59
N ASN A 231 -14.30 8.55 4.37
CA ASN A 231 -15.54 9.05 4.96
C ASN A 231 -16.36 9.92 3.99
N ARG A 232 -15.84 10.18 2.79
CA ARG A 232 -16.58 10.91 1.76
C ARG A 232 -17.57 9.98 1.08
N ARG A 233 -18.83 10.06 1.48
CA ARG A 233 -19.90 9.35 0.78
C ARG A 233 -20.10 10.02 -0.59
N PRO A 234 -20.20 9.24 -1.68
CA PRO A 234 -20.61 9.80 -2.96
C PRO A 234 -22.02 10.41 -2.82
N PRO A 235 -22.31 11.56 -3.45
CA PRO A 235 -23.62 12.20 -3.37
C PRO A 235 -24.69 11.52 -4.24
N VAL A 236 -24.62 10.21 -4.40
CA VAL A 236 -25.61 9.44 -5.16
C VAL A 236 -26.66 8.94 -4.19
N PRO A 237 -27.94 9.27 -4.36
CA PRO A 237 -29.01 8.60 -3.65
C PRO A 237 -28.89 7.11 -3.99
N LEU A 238 -28.70 6.27 -2.97
CA LEU A 238 -28.91 4.84 -3.14
C LEU A 238 -30.40 4.68 -3.44
N ASP A 239 -30.74 4.30 -4.66
CA ASP A 239 -32.07 3.83 -5.00
C ASP A 239 -32.28 2.54 -4.19
N ASP A 240 -33.08 2.60 -3.13
CA ASP A 240 -33.41 1.47 -2.25
C ASP A 240 -33.96 0.29 -3.05
N HIS A 241 -34.46 0.51 -4.26
CA HIS A 241 -34.94 -0.53 -5.18
C HIS A 241 -33.83 -1.39 -5.81
N LEU A 242 -32.57 -0.96 -5.80
CA LEU A 242 -31.45 -1.75 -6.38
C LEU A 242 -30.84 -2.74 -5.38
N LEU A 243 -31.15 -2.64 -4.09
CA LEU A 243 -30.55 -3.50 -3.06
C LEU A 243 -31.41 -4.70 -2.66
N GLY A 244 -32.65 -4.83 -3.20
CA GLY A 244 -33.50 -6.01 -2.94
C GLY A 244 -33.79 -6.27 -1.45
N TRP A 245 -33.64 -5.28 -0.60
CA TRP A 245 -34.06 -5.36 0.80
C TRP A 245 -35.53 -5.01 0.89
N GLU A 246 -36.38 -5.96 0.46
CA GLU A 246 -37.74 -5.99 0.95
C GLU A 246 -37.68 -6.27 2.44
N GLY A 247 -37.95 -5.26 3.24
CA GLY A 247 -38.13 -5.41 4.69
C GLY A 247 -39.20 -6.46 4.91
N ALA A 248 -38.85 -7.53 5.61
CA ALA A 248 -39.86 -8.49 6.09
C ALA A 248 -40.88 -7.71 6.92
N GLU A 249 -42.09 -7.53 6.38
CA GLU A 249 -43.22 -7.06 7.17
C GLU A 249 -43.45 -8.05 8.33
N PRO A 250 -43.64 -7.58 9.55
CA PRO A 250 -43.96 -8.47 10.65
C PRO A 250 -45.32 -9.11 10.35
N GLU A 251 -45.41 -10.44 10.43
CA GLU A 251 -46.66 -11.18 10.29
C GLU A 251 -47.68 -10.64 11.32
N PRO A 252 -48.97 -10.47 10.94
CA PRO A 252 -49.98 -10.04 11.88
C PRO A 252 -50.21 -11.13 12.90
N GLU A 253 -50.12 -10.77 14.19
CA GLU A 253 -50.51 -11.63 15.30
C GLU A 253 -51.95 -12.06 15.09
N VAL A 254 -52.14 -13.36 14.89
CA VAL A 254 -53.49 -13.99 14.91
C VAL A 254 -53.88 -14.07 16.36
N GLY A 255 -54.71 -13.13 16.80
CA GLY A 255 -55.36 -13.20 18.11
C GLY A 255 -56.33 -14.35 18.16
N ASN A 256 -56.26 -15.10 19.26
CA ASN A 256 -57.21 -16.09 19.66
C ASN A 256 -57.98 -15.58 20.88
#